data_84d32ae802a336a94855e742ee276c2b
#
_entry.id   84d32ae802a336a94855e742ee276c2b
#
_cell.length_a   1.000
_cell.length_b   1.000
_cell.length_c   1.000
_cell.angle_alpha   90.00
_cell.angle_beta   90.00
_cell.angle_gamma   90.00
#
_symmetry.space_group_name_H-M   'P 1'
#
loop_
_entity.id
_entity.type
_entity.pdbx_description
1 polymer ?
#
loop_
_entity_poly.entity_id
_entity_poly.type
_entity_poly.pdbx_seq_one_letter_code
_entity_poly.pdbx_strand_id
1 'polypeptide(L)'
;MKPVTHVLPLAMGAAASPVLSRQSAPNASSCAATTEWTGFSGLKHAFVFGNSYTTTSFNFTQEPYPQPGNPLGNPSYPGWTSSNGPNWIDYLTVKYNQSLLLTYNLAYGGATVDSDLVKPYEDTVLSVKQQVQDEFVPGYTGSSPSAPGAPAWAGDDTLFAVWIGINDVGNSYWEGDDALATLYGQIFDVYSGLVDTMYEAGGRNFLFLNVPPVDRSPLVTESGETAAAQEKAAIATWNGKVVDLASALKGNHSEVNVWTFDANTVFEEVLDDPSSFPQTSGYTNTTGYCEAYENGTSEPDSFVESCGVPVNQYFWLNTLHPTYPVHDVVAEQVAKALEAGPNVCSQARRR
;
A
#
# COMPACT_ATOMS: atom_id res chain seq x y z
N MET A 1 10.65 19.56 80.93
CA MET A 1 10.10 20.32 79.82
C MET A 1 10.62 19.67 78.54
N LYS A 2 9.76 18.96 77.80
CA LYS A 2 10.11 18.38 76.53
C LYS A 2 9.43 19.19 75.41
N PRO A 3 10.08 19.56 74.31
CA PRO A 3 9.42 20.25 73.20
C PRO A 3 8.55 19.32 72.38
N VAL A 4 7.34 19.78 72.07
CA VAL A 4 6.38 19.14 71.23
C VAL A 4 6.68 19.57 69.79
N THR A 5 7.02 18.57 68.91
CA THR A 5 7.26 18.82 67.53
C THR A 5 5.94 18.61 66.79
N HIS A 6 5.40 19.66 66.17
CA HIS A 6 4.25 19.58 65.25
C HIS A 6 4.70 19.14 63.85
N VAL A 7 4.21 18.01 63.40
CA VAL A 7 4.36 17.54 62.03
C VAL A 7 3.11 18.01 61.24
N LEU A 8 3.30 18.89 60.25
CA LEU A 8 2.26 19.21 59.25
C LEU A 8 2.17 18.10 58.21
N PRO A 9 0.97 17.69 57.80
CA PRO A 9 0.82 16.78 56.68
C PRO A 9 0.99 17.51 55.33
N LEU A 10 1.91 17.04 54.49
CA LEU A 10 2.00 17.42 53.09
C LEU A 10 0.79 16.83 52.32
N ALA A 11 -0.07 17.69 51.79
CA ALA A 11 -1.09 17.31 50.84
C ALA A 11 -0.42 17.12 49.48
N MET A 12 -0.34 15.87 48.99
CA MET A 12 0.01 15.54 47.60
C MET A 12 -1.18 15.90 46.69
N GLY A 13 -1.06 17.00 45.99
CA GLY A 13 -1.96 17.34 44.89
C GLY A 13 -1.67 16.44 43.71
N ALA A 14 -2.62 15.56 43.36
CA ALA A 14 -2.61 14.83 42.11
C ALA A 14 -2.80 15.81 40.95
N ALA A 15 -1.75 16.08 40.20
CA ALA A 15 -1.85 16.81 38.94
C ALA A 15 -2.54 15.89 37.91
N ALA A 16 -3.78 16.20 37.55
CA ALA A 16 -4.44 15.59 36.41
C ALA A 16 -3.70 15.99 35.13
N SER A 17 -3.10 15.05 34.46
CA SER A 17 -2.57 15.26 33.11
C SER A 17 -3.71 15.67 32.17
N PRO A 18 -3.52 16.69 31.32
CA PRO A 18 -4.53 17.03 30.33
C PRO A 18 -4.69 15.87 29.36
N VAL A 19 -5.91 15.35 29.28
CA VAL A 19 -6.33 14.48 28.20
C VAL A 19 -6.24 15.32 26.93
N LEU A 20 -5.19 15.11 26.13
CA LEU A 20 -5.13 15.62 24.77
C LEU A 20 -6.29 14.99 24.01
N SER A 21 -7.30 15.79 23.71
CA SER A 21 -8.36 15.41 22.78
C SER A 21 -7.69 15.05 21.46
N ARG A 22 -7.80 13.77 21.06
CA ARG A 22 -7.42 13.32 19.72
C ARG A 22 -8.12 14.23 18.72
N GLN A 23 -7.38 15.08 18.05
CA GLN A 23 -7.84 15.65 16.80
C GLN A 23 -7.88 14.49 15.82
N SER A 24 -9.08 14.07 15.45
CA SER A 24 -9.29 13.26 14.25
C SER A 24 -8.47 13.87 13.12
N ALA A 25 -7.76 13.00 12.36
CA ALA A 25 -6.99 13.41 11.20
C ALA A 25 -7.81 14.41 10.37
N PRO A 26 -7.20 15.50 9.86
CA PRO A 26 -7.94 16.48 9.10
C PRO A 26 -8.61 15.74 7.95
N ASN A 27 -9.95 15.86 7.83
CA ASN A 27 -10.68 15.39 6.67
C ASN A 27 -9.94 15.91 5.44
N ALA A 28 -9.26 15.02 4.72
CA ALA A 28 -8.68 15.38 3.44
C ALA A 28 -9.85 15.91 2.61
N SER A 29 -9.82 17.20 2.28
CA SER A 29 -10.87 17.82 1.49
C SER A 29 -10.91 17.09 0.15
N SER A 30 -12.01 16.38 -0.13
CA SER A 30 -12.21 15.75 -1.43
C SER A 30 -12.26 16.83 -2.51
N CYS A 31 -11.60 16.58 -3.63
CA CYS A 31 -11.69 17.43 -4.80
C CYS A 31 -13.00 17.20 -5.53
N ALA A 32 -13.42 18.18 -6.35
CA ALA A 32 -14.52 17.92 -7.27
C ALA A 32 -14.13 16.80 -8.25
N ALA A 33 -14.88 15.71 -8.22
CA ALA A 33 -14.71 14.63 -9.17
C ALA A 33 -15.06 15.09 -10.59
N THR A 34 -14.41 14.53 -11.59
CA THR A 34 -14.72 14.74 -13.00
C THR A 34 -15.90 13.87 -13.44
N THR A 35 -16.36 14.04 -14.68
CA THR A 35 -17.41 13.17 -15.28
C THR A 35 -16.92 11.73 -15.48
N GLU A 36 -15.61 11.51 -15.46
CA GLU A 36 -14.98 10.18 -15.54
C GLU A 36 -14.97 9.42 -14.20
N TRP A 37 -15.62 9.96 -13.16
CA TRP A 37 -15.81 9.27 -11.89
C TRP A 37 -17.29 8.98 -11.66
N THR A 38 -17.67 7.74 -11.82
CA THR A 38 -19.05 7.26 -11.63
C THR A 38 -19.38 6.91 -10.17
N GLY A 39 -18.42 7.19 -9.26
CA GLY A 39 -18.48 6.77 -7.85
C GLY A 39 -17.85 5.39 -7.65
N PHE A 40 -17.53 5.05 -6.39
CA PHE A 40 -16.94 3.75 -6.08
C PHE A 40 -17.87 2.59 -6.50
N SER A 41 -19.18 2.73 -6.34
CA SER A 41 -20.16 1.74 -6.80
C SER A 41 -20.29 1.63 -8.33
N GLY A 42 -19.73 2.56 -9.08
CA GLY A 42 -19.69 2.52 -10.55
C GLY A 42 -18.50 1.78 -11.12
N LEU A 43 -17.48 1.48 -10.30
CA LEU A 43 -16.30 0.72 -10.73
C LEU A 43 -16.68 -0.73 -11.04
N LYS A 44 -16.20 -1.24 -12.17
CA LYS A 44 -16.36 -2.62 -12.61
C LYS A 44 -15.03 -3.35 -12.73
N HIS A 45 -13.95 -2.60 -12.98
CA HIS A 45 -12.63 -3.16 -13.22
C HIS A 45 -11.57 -2.46 -12.36
N ALA A 46 -10.54 -3.20 -11.98
CA ALA A 46 -9.31 -2.67 -11.41
C ALA A 46 -8.11 -3.32 -12.10
N PHE A 47 -7.20 -2.50 -12.65
CA PHE A 47 -5.85 -2.91 -13.01
C PHE A 47 -4.91 -2.51 -11.89
N VAL A 48 -4.15 -3.47 -11.37
CA VAL A 48 -3.36 -3.30 -10.16
C VAL A 48 -1.92 -3.67 -10.43
N PHE A 49 -1.01 -2.79 -10.04
CA PHE A 49 0.43 -2.91 -10.26
C PHE A 49 1.16 -2.75 -8.93
N GLY A 50 2.32 -3.37 -8.81
CA GLY A 50 3.09 -3.22 -7.58
C GLY A 50 4.00 -4.39 -7.27
N ASN A 51 4.21 -4.58 -5.98
CA ASN A 51 5.16 -5.52 -5.41
C ASN A 51 4.49 -6.61 -4.55
N SER A 52 5.28 -7.22 -3.64
CA SER A 52 4.85 -8.31 -2.76
C SER A 52 3.68 -7.96 -1.81
N TYR A 53 3.48 -6.69 -1.46
CA TYR A 53 2.36 -6.27 -0.61
C TYR A 53 1.02 -6.28 -1.36
N THR A 54 1.08 -6.43 -2.68
CA THR A 54 -0.08 -6.37 -3.57
C THR A 54 -0.29 -7.67 -4.35
N THR A 55 0.78 -8.40 -4.69
CA THR A 55 0.69 -9.59 -5.53
C THR A 55 -0.24 -10.66 -4.95
N THR A 56 -0.99 -11.31 -5.84
CA THR A 56 -1.74 -12.54 -5.59
C THR A 56 -1.25 -13.67 -6.49
N SER A 57 -0.16 -13.41 -7.24
CA SER A 57 0.39 -14.29 -8.28
C SER A 57 -0.61 -14.58 -9.42
N PHE A 58 -1.44 -13.59 -9.74
CA PHE A 58 -2.33 -13.67 -10.90
C PHE A 58 -1.53 -13.84 -12.19
N ASN A 59 -1.97 -14.76 -13.04
CA ASN A 59 -1.38 -14.98 -14.34
C ASN A 59 -2.44 -14.70 -15.43
N PHE A 60 -2.26 -13.60 -16.15
CA PHE A 60 -3.22 -13.12 -17.15
C PHE A 60 -3.34 -14.03 -18.40
N THR A 61 -2.43 -15.00 -18.56
CA THR A 61 -2.48 -15.97 -19.67
C THR A 61 -3.17 -17.28 -19.29
N GLN A 62 -3.58 -17.46 -18.00
CA GLN A 62 -4.15 -18.70 -17.48
C GLN A 62 -5.56 -18.51 -16.95
N GLU A 63 -6.41 -19.52 -17.13
CA GLU A 63 -7.73 -19.60 -16.51
C GLU A 63 -7.65 -20.04 -15.03
N PRO A 64 -8.66 -19.69 -14.17
CA PRO A 64 -9.80 -18.83 -14.52
C PRO A 64 -9.43 -17.36 -14.54
N TYR A 65 -10.05 -16.60 -15.45
CA TYR A 65 -9.93 -15.13 -15.47
C TYR A 65 -10.92 -14.49 -14.49
N PRO A 66 -10.71 -13.19 -14.08
CA PRO A 66 -11.67 -12.46 -13.28
C PRO A 66 -13.05 -12.47 -13.90
N GLN A 67 -14.06 -12.93 -13.15
CA GLN A 67 -15.45 -13.09 -13.58
C GLN A 67 -16.41 -13.07 -12.39
N PRO A 68 -17.73 -12.92 -12.62
CA PRO A 68 -18.72 -13.03 -11.54
C PRO A 68 -18.57 -14.35 -10.77
N GLY A 69 -18.48 -14.27 -9.44
CA GLY A 69 -18.26 -15.42 -8.55
C GLY A 69 -16.78 -15.79 -8.33
N ASN A 70 -15.87 -15.24 -9.14
CA ASN A 70 -14.42 -15.33 -8.96
C ASN A 70 -13.75 -14.02 -9.43
N PRO A 71 -13.91 -12.91 -8.71
CA PRO A 71 -13.52 -11.58 -9.20
C PRO A 71 -12.03 -11.34 -9.31
N LEU A 72 -11.18 -12.19 -8.70
CA LEU A 72 -9.72 -12.13 -8.76
C LEU A 72 -9.10 -13.10 -9.76
N GLY A 73 -9.89 -14.01 -10.32
CA GLY A 73 -9.40 -15.00 -11.30
C GLY A 73 -8.56 -16.11 -10.67
N ASN A 74 -7.38 -16.33 -11.22
CA ASN A 74 -6.41 -17.31 -10.75
C ASN A 74 -5.27 -16.63 -9.95
N PRO A 75 -4.59 -17.35 -9.04
CA PRO A 75 -5.01 -18.57 -8.38
C PRO A 75 -6.31 -18.37 -7.57
N SER A 76 -6.89 -19.46 -7.05
CA SER A 76 -8.08 -19.33 -6.19
C SER A 76 -7.80 -18.43 -5.00
N TYR A 77 -8.79 -17.58 -4.66
CA TYR A 77 -8.73 -16.66 -3.50
C TYR A 77 -8.17 -17.31 -2.23
N PRO A 78 -7.26 -16.64 -1.52
CA PRO A 78 -6.71 -15.30 -1.74
C PRO A 78 -5.53 -15.27 -2.73
N GLY A 79 -5.20 -16.37 -3.39
CA GLY A 79 -4.02 -16.52 -4.21
C GLY A 79 -2.76 -16.77 -3.40
N TRP A 80 -1.61 -16.45 -3.96
CA TRP A 80 -0.31 -16.54 -3.30
C TRP A 80 0.14 -15.16 -2.87
N THR A 81 -0.17 -14.81 -1.63
CA THR A 81 0.18 -13.52 -1.03
C THR A 81 1.39 -13.64 -0.12
N SER A 82 2.00 -12.52 0.22
CA SER A 82 3.09 -12.44 1.21
C SER A 82 2.59 -12.11 2.63
N SER A 83 1.28 -12.23 2.90
CA SER A 83 0.65 -11.79 4.15
C SER A 83 0.09 -12.91 5.03
N ASN A 84 0.28 -14.17 4.64
CA ASN A 84 -0.33 -15.36 5.29
C ASN A 84 -1.87 -15.30 5.33
N GLY A 85 -2.46 -14.75 4.30
CA GLY A 85 -3.90 -14.55 4.15
C GLY A 85 -4.17 -13.54 3.06
N PRO A 86 -5.40 -13.02 2.95
CA PRO A 86 -5.72 -12.02 1.94
C PRO A 86 -4.90 -10.73 2.12
N ASN A 87 -4.46 -10.13 1.02
CA ASN A 87 -3.85 -8.81 1.06
C ASN A 87 -4.90 -7.69 0.83
N TRP A 88 -4.46 -6.43 0.75
CA TRP A 88 -5.35 -5.28 0.66
C TRP A 88 -6.26 -5.29 -0.58
N ILE A 89 -5.73 -5.76 -1.73
CA ILE A 89 -6.54 -5.78 -2.97
C ILE A 89 -7.55 -6.93 -2.97
N ASP A 90 -7.23 -8.03 -2.30
CA ASP A 90 -8.19 -9.11 -2.04
C ASP A 90 -9.38 -8.58 -1.24
N TYR A 91 -9.09 -7.92 -0.10
CA TYR A 91 -10.13 -7.35 0.74
C TYR A 91 -10.93 -6.25 0.05
N LEU A 92 -10.27 -5.37 -0.72
CA LEU A 92 -10.96 -4.33 -1.48
C LEU A 92 -11.93 -4.95 -2.50
N THR A 93 -11.49 -6.02 -3.18
CA THR A 93 -12.24 -6.70 -4.23
C THR A 93 -13.44 -7.49 -3.71
N VAL A 94 -13.32 -8.17 -2.55
CA VAL A 94 -14.37 -9.10 -2.07
C VAL A 94 -15.10 -8.65 -0.82
N LYS A 95 -14.51 -7.78 0.01
CA LYS A 95 -15.07 -7.38 1.31
C LYS A 95 -15.59 -5.94 1.30
N TYR A 96 -14.84 -5.01 0.71
CA TYR A 96 -15.11 -3.58 0.79
C TYR A 96 -15.60 -2.98 -0.54
N ASN A 97 -15.74 -3.78 -1.58
CA ASN A 97 -16.30 -3.37 -2.86
C ASN A 97 -17.77 -2.92 -2.71
N GLN A 98 -18.17 -1.95 -3.53
CA GLN A 98 -19.58 -1.49 -3.59
C GLN A 98 -20.32 -1.97 -4.84
N SER A 99 -19.62 -2.69 -5.71
CA SER A 99 -20.13 -3.31 -6.93
C SER A 99 -19.34 -4.58 -7.19
N LEU A 100 -19.70 -5.34 -8.21
CA LEU A 100 -18.83 -6.43 -8.70
C LEU A 100 -17.59 -5.80 -9.35
N LEU A 101 -16.47 -5.84 -8.61
CA LEU A 101 -15.18 -5.35 -9.07
C LEU A 101 -14.34 -6.52 -9.59
N LEU A 102 -14.10 -6.58 -10.90
CA LEU A 102 -13.21 -7.58 -11.50
C LEU A 102 -11.77 -7.03 -11.45
N THR A 103 -10.88 -7.71 -10.75
CA THR A 103 -9.54 -7.23 -10.45
C THR A 103 -8.48 -8.02 -11.21
N TYR A 104 -7.70 -7.33 -12.03
CA TYR A 104 -6.58 -7.82 -12.81
C TYR A 104 -5.28 -7.39 -12.13
N ASN A 105 -4.75 -8.26 -11.27
CA ASN A 105 -3.63 -7.94 -10.39
C ASN A 105 -2.30 -8.35 -11.01
N LEU A 106 -1.65 -7.43 -11.74
CA LEU A 106 -0.37 -7.63 -12.41
C LEU A 106 0.85 -7.42 -11.48
N ALA A 107 0.63 -7.15 -10.19
CA ALA A 107 1.71 -6.95 -9.22
C ALA A 107 2.58 -8.20 -9.07
N TYR A 108 3.89 -8.00 -8.92
CA TYR A 108 4.87 -9.08 -8.83
C TYR A 108 5.74 -8.94 -7.57
N GLY A 109 5.95 -10.05 -6.84
CA GLY A 109 6.79 -10.07 -5.64
C GLY A 109 8.24 -9.62 -5.92
N GLY A 110 8.76 -8.68 -5.13
CA GLY A 110 10.11 -8.14 -5.32
C GLY A 110 10.23 -7.02 -6.36
N ALA A 111 9.13 -6.62 -7.03
CA ALA A 111 9.15 -5.61 -8.07
C ALA A 111 9.70 -4.26 -7.58
N THR A 112 10.53 -3.65 -8.44
CA THR A 112 10.92 -2.24 -8.43
C THR A 112 10.17 -1.52 -9.56
N VAL A 113 10.28 -0.20 -9.65
CA VAL A 113 9.68 0.54 -10.78
C VAL A 113 10.35 0.14 -12.09
N ASP A 114 11.69 0.13 -12.11
CA ASP A 114 12.51 -0.28 -13.26
C ASP A 114 13.72 -1.10 -12.80
N SER A 115 13.79 -2.37 -13.20
CA SER A 115 14.88 -3.28 -12.85
C SER A 115 16.25 -2.90 -13.44
N ASP A 116 16.28 -1.98 -14.41
CA ASP A 116 17.54 -1.43 -14.93
C ASP A 116 18.15 -0.37 -14.00
N LEU A 117 17.30 0.33 -13.22
CA LEU A 117 17.69 1.37 -12.27
C LEU A 117 17.95 0.78 -10.88
N VAL A 118 17.03 -0.03 -10.36
CA VAL A 118 17.18 -0.73 -9.09
C VAL A 118 16.95 -2.22 -9.30
N LYS A 119 17.99 -3.02 -9.08
CA LYS A 119 17.92 -4.47 -9.28
C LYS A 119 17.02 -5.13 -8.25
N PRO A 120 16.05 -5.96 -8.67
CA PRO A 120 15.33 -6.84 -7.76
C PRO A 120 16.26 -7.97 -7.25
N TYR A 121 15.77 -8.77 -6.32
CA TYR A 121 16.54 -9.90 -5.75
C TYR A 121 16.81 -11.02 -6.75
N GLU A 122 16.05 -11.12 -7.85
CA GLU A 122 16.24 -12.06 -8.95
C GLU A 122 15.90 -11.40 -10.29
N ASP A 123 16.59 -11.78 -11.35
CA ASP A 123 16.40 -11.23 -12.72
C ASP A 123 15.04 -11.59 -13.33
N THR A 124 14.33 -12.59 -12.78
CA THR A 124 13.01 -13.03 -13.22
C THR A 124 11.86 -12.20 -12.67
N VAL A 125 12.14 -11.30 -11.73
CA VAL A 125 11.14 -10.41 -11.12
C VAL A 125 10.71 -9.36 -12.12
N LEU A 126 9.40 -9.29 -12.40
CA LEU A 126 8.82 -8.28 -13.27
C LEU A 126 8.71 -6.93 -12.55
N SER A 127 9.45 -5.93 -13.03
CA SER A 127 9.31 -4.54 -12.58
C SER A 127 7.95 -3.96 -13.01
N VAL A 128 7.51 -2.85 -12.40
CA VAL A 128 6.28 -2.15 -12.83
C VAL A 128 6.35 -1.76 -14.31
N LYS A 129 7.56 -1.41 -14.81
CA LYS A 129 7.79 -1.16 -16.24
C LYS A 129 7.37 -2.36 -17.09
N GLN A 130 7.73 -3.58 -16.69
CA GLN A 130 7.36 -4.80 -17.40
C GLN A 130 5.88 -5.16 -17.19
N GLN A 131 5.34 -5.00 -15.97
CA GLN A 131 3.91 -5.18 -15.70
C GLN A 131 3.05 -4.29 -16.62
N VAL A 132 3.48 -3.06 -16.88
CA VAL A 132 2.76 -2.13 -17.77
C VAL A 132 3.03 -2.45 -19.25
N GLN A 133 4.31 -2.54 -19.65
CA GLN A 133 4.69 -2.62 -21.07
C GLN A 133 4.54 -4.01 -21.68
N ASP A 134 4.80 -5.06 -20.89
CA ASP A 134 4.83 -6.44 -21.38
C ASP A 134 3.55 -7.21 -21.04
N GLU A 135 2.75 -6.77 -20.04
CA GLU A 135 1.52 -7.44 -19.64
C GLU A 135 0.27 -6.59 -19.89
N PHE A 136 0.17 -5.38 -19.28
CA PHE A 136 -1.02 -4.55 -19.40
C PHE A 136 -1.25 -4.06 -20.83
N VAL A 137 -0.26 -3.43 -21.45
CA VAL A 137 -0.42 -2.85 -22.79
C VAL A 137 -0.80 -3.94 -23.82
N PRO A 138 -0.04 -5.03 -24.01
CA PRO A 138 -0.42 -6.06 -24.98
C PRO A 138 -1.64 -6.86 -24.54
N GLY A 139 -1.82 -7.07 -23.23
CA GLY A 139 -2.87 -7.91 -22.68
C GLY A 139 -4.26 -7.28 -22.74
N TYR A 140 -4.36 -5.97 -22.50
CA TYR A 140 -5.65 -5.35 -22.17
C TYR A 140 -5.99 -4.09 -22.97
N THR A 141 -5.13 -3.68 -23.91
CA THR A 141 -5.34 -2.45 -24.68
C THR A 141 -5.50 -2.71 -26.18
N GLY A 142 -5.93 -1.68 -26.92
CA GLY A 142 -6.09 -1.71 -28.36
C GLY A 142 -7.32 -2.49 -28.84
N SER A 143 -7.39 -2.72 -30.14
CA SER A 143 -8.54 -3.39 -30.79
C SER A 143 -8.52 -4.92 -30.73
N SER A 144 -7.41 -5.51 -30.30
CA SER A 144 -7.22 -6.96 -30.22
C SER A 144 -6.31 -7.31 -29.04
N PRO A 145 -6.81 -7.18 -27.79
CA PRO A 145 -6.06 -7.54 -26.60
C PRO A 145 -5.60 -9.00 -26.65
N SER A 146 -4.37 -9.26 -26.17
CA SER A 146 -3.80 -10.62 -26.22
C SER A 146 -4.20 -11.48 -25.02
N ALA A 147 -4.64 -10.87 -23.91
CA ALA A 147 -5.11 -11.62 -22.76
C ALA A 147 -6.45 -12.29 -23.08
N PRO A 148 -6.56 -13.63 -22.95
CA PRO A 148 -7.77 -14.34 -23.34
C PRO A 148 -9.02 -13.94 -22.55
N GLY A 149 -8.83 -13.44 -21.31
CA GLY A 149 -9.90 -12.95 -20.44
C GLY A 149 -10.00 -11.43 -20.37
N ALA A 150 -9.47 -10.69 -21.36
CA ALA A 150 -9.51 -9.25 -21.37
C ALA A 150 -10.95 -8.72 -21.35
N PRO A 151 -11.32 -7.84 -20.40
CA PRO A 151 -12.65 -7.23 -20.34
C PRO A 151 -12.78 -6.10 -21.37
N ALA A 152 -14.00 -5.77 -21.71
CA ALA A 152 -14.31 -4.48 -22.32
C ALA A 152 -14.42 -3.43 -21.22
N TRP A 153 -13.30 -2.78 -20.88
CA TRP A 153 -13.22 -1.75 -19.84
C TRP A 153 -13.27 -0.34 -20.44
N ALA A 154 -13.67 0.62 -19.61
CA ALA A 154 -13.69 2.04 -19.95
C ALA A 154 -13.07 2.88 -18.83
N GLY A 155 -12.61 4.08 -19.14
CA GLY A 155 -11.93 4.93 -18.18
C GLY A 155 -12.78 5.32 -16.97
N ASP A 156 -14.09 5.50 -17.16
CA ASP A 156 -15.04 5.90 -16.13
C ASP A 156 -15.48 4.76 -15.18
N ASP A 157 -15.25 3.50 -15.56
CA ASP A 157 -15.61 2.33 -14.75
C ASP A 157 -14.41 1.50 -14.28
N THR A 158 -13.18 2.03 -14.48
CA THR A 158 -11.92 1.32 -14.19
C THR A 158 -11.01 2.12 -13.27
N LEU A 159 -10.49 1.44 -12.24
CA LEU A 159 -9.47 1.94 -11.33
C LEU A 159 -8.08 1.42 -11.75
N PHE A 160 -7.09 2.30 -11.81
CA PHE A 160 -5.68 1.96 -11.92
C PHE A 160 -5.02 2.19 -10.56
N ALA A 161 -4.59 1.13 -9.90
CA ALA A 161 -3.99 1.21 -8.57
C ALA A 161 -2.52 0.78 -8.61
N VAL A 162 -1.63 1.60 -8.03
CA VAL A 162 -0.19 1.31 -7.99
C VAL A 162 0.33 1.43 -6.57
N TRP A 163 0.91 0.35 -6.04
CA TRP A 163 1.64 0.35 -4.77
C TRP A 163 3.05 -0.17 -4.98
N ILE A 164 4.00 0.75 -5.10
CA ILE A 164 5.40 0.46 -5.44
C ILE A 164 6.36 1.35 -4.66
N GLY A 165 7.61 0.93 -4.55
CA GLY A 165 8.70 1.68 -3.95
C GLY A 165 9.36 0.99 -2.76
N ILE A 166 8.73 -0.02 -2.15
CA ILE A 166 9.31 -0.76 -1.01
C ILE A 166 10.68 -1.34 -1.41
N ASN A 167 10.76 -1.99 -2.57
CA ASN A 167 12.02 -2.59 -3.03
C ASN A 167 12.97 -1.55 -3.63
N ASP A 168 12.48 -0.49 -4.25
CA ASP A 168 13.32 0.61 -4.73
C ASP A 168 14.05 1.28 -3.56
N VAL A 169 13.32 1.60 -2.50
CA VAL A 169 13.89 2.18 -1.27
C VAL A 169 14.76 1.15 -0.56
N GLY A 170 14.25 -0.05 -0.29
CA GLY A 170 14.95 -1.09 0.46
C GLY A 170 16.26 -1.54 -0.19
N ASN A 171 16.39 -1.41 -1.52
CA ASN A 171 17.61 -1.79 -2.25
C ASN A 171 18.52 -0.60 -2.57
N SER A 172 18.30 0.60 -1.99
CA SER A 172 19.10 1.79 -2.30
C SER A 172 19.34 2.76 -1.14
N TYR A 173 18.59 2.69 -0.04
CA TYR A 173 18.55 3.71 1.04
C TYR A 173 19.95 4.05 1.61
N TRP A 174 20.94 3.16 1.48
CA TRP A 174 22.31 3.36 1.98
C TRP A 174 23.23 4.16 1.05
N GLU A 175 22.78 4.53 -0.17
CA GLU A 175 23.65 5.18 -1.17
C GLU A 175 23.99 6.64 -0.86
N GLY A 176 23.28 7.27 0.10
CA GLY A 176 23.46 8.66 0.50
C GLY A 176 22.59 9.64 -0.29
N ASP A 177 22.34 10.81 0.30
CA ASP A 177 21.30 11.76 -0.13
C ASP A 177 21.43 12.23 -1.58
N ASP A 178 22.63 12.59 -2.05
CA ASP A 178 22.87 13.09 -3.41
C ASP A 178 22.65 12.00 -4.48
N ALA A 179 23.11 10.78 -4.18
CA ALA A 179 22.92 9.63 -5.07
C ALA A 179 21.44 9.24 -5.11
N LEU A 180 20.76 9.17 -3.95
CA LEU A 180 19.33 8.91 -3.87
C LEU A 180 18.50 9.97 -4.60
N ALA A 181 18.83 11.25 -4.46
CA ALA A 181 18.12 12.32 -5.18
C ALA A 181 18.19 12.14 -6.70
N THR A 182 19.38 11.73 -7.21
CA THR A 182 19.59 11.45 -8.63
C THR A 182 18.83 10.19 -9.06
N LEU A 183 18.98 9.10 -8.33
CA LEU A 183 18.35 7.81 -8.62
C LEU A 183 16.82 7.94 -8.61
N TYR A 184 16.25 8.55 -7.56
CA TYR A 184 14.80 8.74 -7.47
C TYR A 184 14.28 9.71 -8.53
N GLY A 185 15.09 10.67 -8.99
CA GLY A 185 14.78 11.48 -10.17
C GLY A 185 14.52 10.58 -11.39
N GLN A 186 15.49 9.72 -11.71
CA GLN A 186 15.41 8.79 -12.85
C GLN A 186 14.25 7.80 -12.73
N ILE A 187 14.04 7.24 -11.53
CA ILE A 187 12.95 6.30 -11.28
C ILE A 187 11.59 6.97 -11.50
N PHE A 188 11.39 8.18 -10.99
CA PHE A 188 10.12 8.89 -11.14
C PHE A 188 9.89 9.42 -12.56
N ASP A 189 10.94 9.68 -13.34
CA ASP A 189 10.81 9.92 -14.78
C ASP A 189 10.22 8.69 -15.50
N VAL A 190 10.72 7.48 -15.20
CA VAL A 190 10.15 6.23 -15.71
C VAL A 190 8.73 6.04 -15.21
N TYR A 191 8.49 6.19 -13.90
CA TYR A 191 7.18 5.99 -13.30
C TYR A 191 6.12 6.93 -13.91
N SER A 192 6.46 8.20 -14.12
CA SER A 192 5.59 9.15 -14.81
C SER A 192 5.24 8.69 -16.23
N GLY A 193 6.22 8.22 -17.01
CA GLY A 193 5.98 7.70 -18.35
C GLY A 193 5.09 6.45 -18.37
N LEU A 194 5.17 5.59 -17.33
CA LEU A 194 4.26 4.45 -17.21
C LEU A 194 2.83 4.87 -16.87
N VAL A 195 2.67 5.88 -16.01
CA VAL A 195 1.35 6.48 -15.70
C VAL A 195 0.75 7.14 -16.95
N ASP A 196 1.56 7.87 -17.74
CA ASP A 196 1.13 8.44 -19.01
C ASP A 196 0.70 7.33 -20.00
N THR A 197 1.41 6.19 -20.04
CA THR A 197 1.03 5.02 -20.86
C THR A 197 -0.34 4.48 -20.45
N MET A 198 -0.62 4.35 -19.16
CA MET A 198 -1.94 3.92 -18.66
C MET A 198 -3.03 4.95 -19.00
N TYR A 199 -2.72 6.25 -18.89
CA TYR A 199 -3.64 7.32 -19.28
C TYR A 199 -3.94 7.30 -20.78
N GLU A 200 -2.94 7.17 -21.64
CA GLU A 200 -3.08 7.09 -23.10
C GLU A 200 -3.87 5.85 -23.53
N ALA A 201 -3.76 4.74 -22.78
CA ALA A 201 -4.57 3.55 -22.96
C ALA A 201 -6.06 3.76 -22.61
N GLY A 202 -6.41 4.84 -21.93
CA GLY A 202 -7.79 5.18 -21.56
C GLY A 202 -8.04 5.29 -20.06
N GLY A 203 -7.04 5.08 -19.20
CA GLY A 203 -7.17 5.22 -17.75
C GLY A 203 -7.59 6.62 -17.33
N ARG A 204 -8.54 6.72 -16.38
CA ARG A 204 -9.06 8.02 -15.89
C ARG A 204 -9.13 8.10 -14.37
N ASN A 205 -9.07 6.99 -13.65
CA ASN A 205 -9.13 6.95 -12.20
C ASN A 205 -7.87 6.25 -11.67
N PHE A 206 -7.00 6.99 -10.94
CA PHE A 206 -5.70 6.55 -10.50
C PHE A 206 -5.55 6.62 -8.98
N LEU A 207 -5.13 5.53 -8.36
CA LEU A 207 -4.82 5.42 -6.93
C LEU A 207 -3.35 5.08 -6.74
N PHE A 208 -2.62 5.95 -6.04
CA PHE A 208 -1.23 5.72 -5.66
C PHE A 208 -1.12 5.53 -4.15
N LEU A 209 -0.55 4.40 -3.72
CA LEU A 209 -0.23 4.15 -2.33
C LEU A 209 1.25 4.45 -2.08
N ASN A 210 1.55 5.13 -0.97
CA ASN A 210 2.91 5.45 -0.59
C ASN A 210 3.60 4.28 0.12
N VAL A 211 4.93 4.36 0.29
CA VAL A 211 5.74 3.33 0.96
C VAL A 211 5.47 3.37 2.47
N PRO A 212 5.08 2.22 3.08
CA PRO A 212 4.87 2.11 4.51
C PRO A 212 6.21 2.19 5.28
N PRO A 213 6.19 2.28 6.64
CA PRO A 213 7.39 2.45 7.46
C PRO A 213 8.19 1.14 7.58
N VAL A 214 8.72 0.64 6.45
CA VAL A 214 9.54 -0.59 6.42
C VAL A 214 10.89 -0.43 7.11
N ASP A 215 11.31 0.80 7.41
CA ASP A 215 12.40 1.11 8.33
C ASP A 215 12.20 0.53 9.74
N ARG A 216 10.94 0.21 10.12
CA ARG A 216 10.56 -0.46 11.38
C ARG A 216 10.47 -1.98 11.24
N SER A 217 10.70 -2.54 10.06
CA SER A 217 10.68 -3.99 9.84
C SER A 217 11.87 -4.68 10.52
N PRO A 218 11.75 -5.96 10.91
CA PRO A 218 12.88 -6.73 11.44
C PRO A 218 14.10 -6.69 10.51
N LEU A 219 13.93 -6.75 9.18
CA LEU A 219 15.00 -6.69 8.20
C LEU A 219 15.92 -5.48 8.41
N VAL A 220 15.34 -4.32 8.69
CA VAL A 220 16.06 -3.07 8.79
C VAL A 220 16.53 -2.80 10.22
N THR A 221 15.67 -3.07 11.20
CA THR A 221 16.02 -2.85 12.61
C THR A 221 17.15 -3.75 13.10
N GLU A 222 17.26 -4.97 12.57
CA GLU A 222 18.41 -5.88 12.82
C GLU A 222 19.71 -5.36 12.20
N SER A 223 19.65 -4.50 11.18
CA SER A 223 20.82 -3.82 10.60
C SER A 223 21.27 -2.60 11.43
N GLY A 224 20.52 -2.21 12.44
CA GLY A 224 20.85 -1.20 13.44
C GLY A 224 20.22 0.19 13.19
N GLU A 225 20.33 1.06 14.20
CA GLU A 225 19.68 2.38 14.22
C GLU A 225 20.07 3.27 13.02
N THR A 226 21.31 3.18 12.53
CA THR A 226 21.75 3.97 11.37
C THR A 226 21.01 3.56 10.11
N ALA A 227 20.85 2.26 9.86
CA ALA A 227 20.10 1.73 8.71
C ALA A 227 18.65 2.17 8.77
N ALA A 228 17.99 2.00 9.93
CA ALA A 228 16.61 2.43 10.13
C ALA A 228 16.42 3.94 9.89
N ALA A 229 17.33 4.78 10.38
CA ALA A 229 17.26 6.22 10.18
C ALA A 229 17.46 6.61 8.69
N GLN A 230 18.38 5.96 7.98
CA GLN A 230 18.60 6.19 6.57
C GLN A 230 17.39 5.77 5.72
N GLU A 231 16.85 4.58 5.97
CA GLU A 231 15.69 4.11 5.22
C GLU A 231 14.46 4.95 5.51
N LYS A 232 14.23 5.38 6.75
CA LYS A 232 13.16 6.33 7.10
C LYS A 232 13.26 7.63 6.30
N ALA A 233 14.46 8.20 6.15
CA ALA A 233 14.68 9.40 5.35
C ALA A 233 14.43 9.16 3.86
N ALA A 234 14.87 8.02 3.35
CA ALA A 234 14.64 7.59 1.97
C ALA A 234 13.14 7.39 1.68
N ILE A 235 12.39 6.74 2.59
CA ILE A 235 10.92 6.60 2.51
C ILE A 235 10.24 7.97 2.47
N ALA A 236 10.63 8.90 3.33
CA ALA A 236 10.05 10.25 3.33
C ALA A 236 10.26 10.98 2.00
N THR A 237 11.47 10.85 1.42
CA THR A 237 11.80 11.40 0.10
C THR A 237 10.97 10.76 -1.00
N TRP A 238 10.86 9.43 -1.02
CA TRP A 238 10.03 8.68 -1.96
C TRP A 238 8.56 9.08 -1.89
N ASN A 239 8.00 9.11 -0.69
CA ASN A 239 6.60 9.43 -0.46
C ASN A 239 6.25 10.87 -0.89
N GLY A 240 7.18 11.82 -0.73
CA GLY A 240 7.06 13.16 -1.29
C GLY A 240 6.94 13.14 -2.82
N LYS A 241 7.78 12.33 -3.49
CA LYS A 241 7.74 12.21 -4.96
C LYS A 241 6.47 11.51 -5.47
N VAL A 242 5.86 10.60 -4.70
CA VAL A 242 4.54 10.02 -5.05
C VAL A 242 3.46 11.10 -5.07
N VAL A 243 3.48 12.02 -4.10
CA VAL A 243 2.55 13.17 -4.08
C VAL A 243 2.80 14.10 -5.27
N ASP A 244 4.06 14.36 -5.63
CA ASP A 244 4.42 15.18 -6.78
C ASP A 244 3.95 14.53 -8.10
N LEU A 245 4.16 13.22 -8.28
CA LEU A 245 3.68 12.43 -9.42
C LEU A 245 2.17 12.56 -9.59
N ALA A 246 1.42 12.31 -8.51
CA ALA A 246 -0.04 12.41 -8.51
C ALA A 246 -0.52 13.83 -8.85
N SER A 247 0.15 14.84 -8.29
CA SER A 247 -0.15 16.25 -8.55
C SER A 247 0.16 16.65 -10.00
N ALA A 248 1.26 16.15 -10.57
CA ALA A 248 1.64 16.38 -11.95
C ALA A 248 0.64 15.74 -12.92
N LEU A 249 0.24 14.48 -12.67
CA LEU A 249 -0.79 13.80 -13.46
C LEU A 249 -2.09 14.61 -13.49
N LYS A 250 -2.60 15.04 -12.32
CA LYS A 250 -3.81 15.87 -12.25
C LYS A 250 -3.64 17.25 -12.87
N GLY A 251 -2.44 17.83 -12.80
CA GLY A 251 -2.12 19.13 -13.39
C GLY A 251 -2.06 19.09 -14.91
N ASN A 252 -1.56 17.99 -15.48
CA ASN A 252 -1.45 17.80 -16.92
C ASN A 252 -2.78 17.34 -17.55
N HIS A 253 -3.60 16.59 -16.83
CA HIS A 253 -4.84 15.97 -17.33
C HIS A 253 -6.00 16.33 -16.39
N SER A 254 -6.76 17.33 -16.75
CA SER A 254 -7.86 17.86 -15.90
C SER A 254 -9.01 16.84 -15.72
N GLU A 255 -9.19 15.94 -16.68
CA GLU A 255 -10.25 14.93 -16.71
C GLU A 255 -9.96 13.70 -15.85
N VAL A 256 -8.73 13.47 -15.36
CA VAL A 256 -8.44 12.33 -14.48
C VAL A 256 -8.91 12.60 -13.06
N ASN A 257 -9.23 11.55 -12.35
CA ASN A 257 -9.45 11.51 -10.90
C ASN A 257 -8.26 10.82 -10.25
N VAL A 258 -7.67 11.45 -9.24
CA VAL A 258 -6.44 10.96 -8.63
C VAL A 258 -6.58 10.91 -7.12
N TRP A 259 -6.18 9.78 -6.56
CA TRP A 259 -6.05 9.54 -5.13
C TRP A 259 -4.60 9.28 -4.77
N THR A 260 -4.16 9.84 -3.66
CA THR A 260 -3.00 9.37 -2.91
C THR A 260 -3.49 8.76 -1.61
N PHE A 261 -3.01 7.58 -1.26
CA PHE A 261 -3.32 6.90 -0.02
C PHE A 261 -2.06 6.81 0.86
N ASP A 262 -2.17 7.31 2.08
CA ASP A 262 -1.07 7.33 3.04
C ASP A 262 -1.02 6.01 3.83
N ALA A 263 -0.46 4.97 3.20
CA ALA A 263 -0.21 3.68 3.84
C ALA A 263 0.84 3.80 4.96
N ASN A 264 1.75 4.78 4.86
CA ASN A 264 2.78 5.02 5.86
C ASN A 264 2.14 5.37 7.22
N THR A 265 1.25 6.35 7.24
CA THR A 265 0.53 6.75 8.46
C THR A 265 -0.31 5.60 9.03
N VAL A 266 -1.03 4.84 8.19
CA VAL A 266 -1.84 3.70 8.66
C VAL A 266 -0.98 2.64 9.35
N PHE A 267 0.16 2.31 8.78
CA PHE A 267 1.08 1.33 9.38
C PHE A 267 1.72 1.86 10.67
N GLU A 268 2.13 3.13 10.71
CA GLU A 268 2.66 3.77 11.93
C GLU A 268 1.63 3.71 13.07
N GLU A 269 0.37 4.05 12.80
CA GLU A 269 -0.72 3.98 13.79
C GLU A 269 -0.91 2.56 14.35
N VAL A 270 -0.87 1.54 13.49
CA VAL A 270 -1.02 0.14 13.91
C VAL A 270 0.21 -0.35 14.67
N LEU A 271 1.43 0.01 14.24
CA LEU A 271 2.67 -0.38 14.91
C LEU A 271 2.80 0.26 16.29
N ASP A 272 2.30 1.50 16.46
CA ASP A 272 2.35 2.25 17.73
C ASP A 272 1.23 1.83 18.69
N ASP A 273 0.03 1.57 18.17
CA ASP A 273 -1.14 1.13 18.93
C ASP A 273 -2.00 0.16 18.08
N PRO A 274 -1.79 -1.15 18.18
CA PRO A 274 -2.59 -2.14 17.45
C PRO A 274 -4.10 -2.01 17.66
N SER A 275 -4.54 -1.42 18.77
CA SER A 275 -5.96 -1.22 19.06
C SER A 275 -6.58 -0.03 18.32
N SER A 276 -5.79 0.73 17.54
CA SER A 276 -6.28 1.85 16.72
C SER A 276 -7.33 1.41 15.70
N PHE A 277 -7.26 0.15 15.26
CA PHE A 277 -8.25 -0.45 14.36
C PHE A 277 -8.74 -1.80 14.89
N PRO A 278 -10.03 -2.12 14.72
CA PRO A 278 -10.58 -3.40 15.17
C PRO A 278 -9.86 -4.63 14.59
N GLN A 279 -9.44 -4.55 13.31
CA GLN A 279 -8.80 -5.64 12.58
C GLN A 279 -7.44 -6.03 13.18
N THR A 280 -6.73 -5.07 13.74
CA THR A 280 -5.35 -5.23 14.26
C THR A 280 -5.29 -5.30 15.78
N SER A 281 -6.43 -5.17 16.48
CA SER A 281 -6.49 -5.22 17.95
C SER A 281 -6.00 -6.53 18.56
N GLY A 282 -5.87 -7.59 17.75
CA GLY A 282 -5.32 -8.89 18.14
C GLY A 282 -3.79 -8.97 18.11
N TYR A 283 -3.09 -8.00 17.51
CA TYR A 283 -1.63 -7.99 17.49
C TYR A 283 -1.04 -7.86 18.91
N THR A 284 -0.13 -8.76 19.23
CA THR A 284 0.60 -8.77 20.51
C THR A 284 2.11 -8.58 20.32
N ASN A 285 2.60 -8.73 19.08
CA ASN A 285 3.99 -8.50 18.72
C ASN A 285 4.06 -7.66 17.44
N THR A 286 4.55 -6.41 17.56
CA THR A 286 4.68 -5.46 16.45
C THR A 286 6.14 -5.21 16.03
N THR A 287 7.12 -5.84 16.70
CA THR A 287 8.53 -5.55 16.48
C THR A 287 9.33 -6.73 15.90
N GLY A 288 8.84 -7.94 16.05
CA GLY A 288 9.51 -9.14 15.58
C GLY A 288 8.57 -10.07 14.82
N TYR A 289 9.14 -11.17 14.35
CA TYR A 289 8.42 -12.26 13.70
C TYR A 289 8.82 -13.61 14.37
N CYS A 290 8.18 -14.70 13.99
CA CYS A 290 8.61 -16.03 14.40
C CYS A 290 9.07 -16.84 13.18
N GLU A 291 10.30 -17.37 13.21
CA GLU A 291 10.89 -18.16 12.11
C GLU A 291 10.00 -19.31 11.63
N ALA A 292 9.23 -19.93 12.55
CA ALA A 292 8.32 -21.00 12.17
C ALA A 292 7.14 -20.55 11.30
N TYR A 293 6.92 -19.24 11.19
CA TYR A 293 5.86 -18.62 10.37
C TYR A 293 6.37 -17.95 9.10
N GLU A 294 7.68 -17.73 8.95
CA GLU A 294 8.26 -16.83 7.93
C GLU A 294 7.89 -17.19 6.48
N ASN A 295 7.64 -18.46 6.21
CA ASN A 295 7.27 -18.97 4.88
C ASN A 295 5.75 -19.18 4.73
N GLY A 296 4.96 -18.62 5.64
CA GLY A 296 3.52 -18.81 5.70
C GLY A 296 3.11 -20.11 6.42
N THR A 297 1.84 -20.23 6.68
CA THR A 297 1.23 -21.39 7.37
C THR A 297 0.02 -21.90 6.60
N SER A 298 -0.45 -23.12 6.94
CA SER A 298 -1.61 -23.73 6.27
C SER A 298 -2.92 -22.98 6.52
N GLU A 299 -3.03 -22.34 7.69
CA GLU A 299 -4.22 -21.57 8.08
C GLU A 299 -3.79 -20.16 8.53
N PRO A 300 -4.58 -19.12 8.28
CA PRO A 300 -4.22 -17.74 8.60
C PRO A 300 -4.01 -17.44 10.09
N ASP A 301 -4.53 -18.31 10.98
CA ASP A 301 -4.44 -18.22 12.44
C ASP A 301 -3.67 -19.38 13.07
N SER A 302 -2.84 -20.09 12.30
CA SER A 302 -2.05 -21.24 12.79
C SER A 302 -1.26 -20.88 14.04
N PHE A 303 -1.20 -21.82 14.97
CA PHE A 303 -0.43 -21.72 16.21
C PHE A 303 0.70 -22.75 16.26
N VAL A 304 1.91 -22.28 16.52
CA VAL A 304 3.10 -23.09 16.81
C VAL A 304 3.59 -22.74 18.21
N GLU A 305 3.76 -23.75 19.07
CA GLU A 305 4.09 -23.55 20.49
C GLU A 305 5.37 -22.72 20.70
N SER A 306 6.40 -22.91 19.88
CA SER A 306 7.66 -22.13 19.95
C SER A 306 7.48 -20.66 19.67
N CYS A 307 6.41 -20.25 18.98
CA CYS A 307 6.09 -18.86 18.68
C CYS A 307 5.30 -18.15 19.79
N GLY A 308 4.71 -18.90 20.73
CA GLY A 308 3.99 -18.37 21.89
C GLY A 308 2.61 -17.81 21.60
N VAL A 309 2.36 -17.27 20.40
CA VAL A 309 1.06 -16.76 19.93
C VAL A 309 0.82 -17.17 18.49
N PRO A 310 -0.45 -17.22 18.02
CA PRO A 310 -0.77 -17.47 16.61
C PRO A 310 -0.14 -16.48 15.65
N VAL A 311 0.07 -16.88 14.40
CA VAL A 311 0.72 -16.08 13.35
C VAL A 311 0.05 -14.73 13.14
N ASN A 312 -1.28 -14.66 13.19
CA ASN A 312 -2.06 -13.44 13.02
C ASN A 312 -2.02 -12.48 14.24
N GLN A 313 -1.30 -12.84 15.29
CA GLN A 313 -0.99 -11.94 16.42
C GLN A 313 0.40 -11.32 16.33
N TYR A 314 1.17 -11.66 15.29
CA TYR A 314 2.37 -10.94 14.87
C TYR A 314 2.02 -9.94 13.79
N PHE A 315 2.55 -8.71 13.90
CA PHE A 315 2.45 -7.75 12.80
C PHE A 315 3.28 -8.22 11.60
N TRP A 316 4.51 -8.68 11.86
CA TRP A 316 5.42 -9.15 10.82
C TRP A 316 5.31 -10.68 10.67
N LEU A 317 5.04 -11.14 9.43
CA LEU A 317 5.07 -12.55 9.07
C LEU A 317 6.51 -13.08 9.01
N ASN A 318 7.40 -12.26 8.45
CA ASN A 318 8.83 -12.50 8.30
C ASN A 318 9.60 -11.19 8.50
N THR A 319 10.83 -11.13 8.00
CA THR A 319 11.69 -9.96 8.19
C THR A 319 11.14 -8.66 7.56
N LEU A 320 10.25 -8.74 6.56
CA LEU A 320 9.77 -7.58 5.81
C LEU A 320 8.25 -7.49 5.66
N HIS A 321 7.57 -8.62 5.49
CA HIS A 321 6.16 -8.64 5.12
C HIS A 321 5.24 -8.65 6.35
N PRO A 322 4.19 -7.82 6.39
CA PRO A 322 3.21 -7.87 7.46
C PRO A 322 2.22 -9.02 7.26
N THR A 323 1.56 -9.43 8.33
CA THR A 323 0.45 -10.36 8.28
C THR A 323 -0.84 -9.68 7.79
N TYR A 324 -1.80 -10.47 7.34
CA TYR A 324 -3.02 -10.00 6.68
C TYR A 324 -3.91 -9.00 7.46
N PRO A 325 -3.96 -8.93 8.81
CA PRO A 325 -4.86 -7.99 9.49
C PRO A 325 -4.62 -6.52 9.16
N VAL A 326 -3.38 -6.07 8.97
CA VAL A 326 -3.10 -4.68 8.57
C VAL A 326 -3.51 -4.44 7.11
N HIS A 327 -3.44 -5.44 6.24
CA HIS A 327 -3.96 -5.33 4.88
C HIS A 327 -5.48 -5.13 4.84
N ASP A 328 -6.21 -5.74 5.79
CA ASP A 328 -7.65 -5.51 5.97
C ASP A 328 -7.94 -4.05 6.36
N VAL A 329 -7.11 -3.44 7.23
CA VAL A 329 -7.18 -2.00 7.54
C VAL A 329 -6.94 -1.15 6.30
N VAL A 330 -5.85 -1.41 5.56
CA VAL A 330 -5.52 -0.67 4.33
C VAL A 330 -6.71 -0.71 3.36
N ALA A 331 -7.28 -1.88 3.12
CA ALA A 331 -8.41 -2.03 2.20
C ALA A 331 -9.65 -1.23 2.65
N GLU A 332 -9.98 -1.26 3.95
CA GLU A 332 -11.10 -0.48 4.50
C GLU A 332 -10.87 1.03 4.33
N GLN A 333 -9.65 1.51 4.63
CA GLN A 333 -9.35 2.93 4.51
C GLN A 333 -9.27 3.38 3.04
N VAL A 334 -8.77 2.54 2.12
CA VAL A 334 -8.82 2.77 0.67
C VAL A 334 -10.26 2.85 0.18
N ALA A 335 -11.13 1.93 0.61
CA ALA A 335 -12.55 1.97 0.27
C ALA A 335 -13.20 3.29 0.71
N LYS A 336 -12.95 3.74 1.94
CA LYS A 336 -13.42 5.03 2.46
C LYS A 336 -12.89 6.22 1.64
N ALA A 337 -11.62 6.17 1.21
CA ALA A 337 -11.04 7.20 0.36
C ALA A 337 -11.71 7.25 -1.02
N LEU A 338 -11.98 6.10 -1.64
CA LEU A 338 -12.72 6.01 -2.90
C LEU A 338 -14.15 6.51 -2.77
N GLU A 339 -14.85 6.19 -1.68
CA GLU A 339 -16.19 6.70 -1.38
C GLU A 339 -16.22 8.21 -1.22
N ALA A 340 -15.21 8.79 -0.57
CA ALA A 340 -15.09 10.23 -0.37
C ALA A 340 -14.80 11.00 -1.68
N GLY A 341 -14.31 10.33 -2.72
CA GLY A 341 -13.90 10.93 -3.99
C GLY A 341 -12.42 11.30 -4.05
N PRO A 342 -11.94 11.79 -5.22
CA PRO A 342 -10.52 12.10 -5.43
C PRO A 342 -10.01 13.15 -4.43
N ASN A 343 -8.75 13.01 -4.00
CA ASN A 343 -8.14 13.89 -3.01
C ASN A 343 -6.95 14.71 -3.57
N VAL A 344 -6.56 14.50 -4.83
CA VAL A 344 -5.55 15.29 -5.52
C VAL A 344 -6.25 16.32 -6.42
N CYS A 345 -6.20 17.60 -6.01
CA CYS A 345 -6.93 18.67 -6.68
C CYS A 345 -6.09 19.37 -7.76
N SER A 346 -6.74 19.81 -8.84
CA SER A 346 -6.11 20.73 -9.76
C SER A 346 -5.72 22.02 -9.04
N GLN A 347 -4.45 22.39 -9.09
CA GLN A 347 -4.06 23.71 -8.59
C GLN A 347 -4.74 24.77 -9.47
N ALA A 348 -5.48 25.69 -8.88
CA ALA A 348 -5.98 26.84 -9.60
C ALA A 348 -4.78 27.57 -10.21
N ARG A 349 -4.68 27.63 -11.54
CA ARG A 349 -3.64 28.44 -12.21
C ARG A 349 -3.80 29.87 -11.69
N ARG A 350 -2.87 30.30 -10.83
CA ARG A 350 -2.76 31.72 -10.48
C ARG A 350 -2.44 32.47 -11.81
N ARG A 351 -3.46 33.19 -12.32
CA ARG A 351 -3.30 34.09 -13.45
C ARG A 351 -2.58 35.35 -12.99
#